data_daf885cee297dd28bb53adb5eaeae997
#
_entry.id   daf885cee297dd28bb53adb5eaeae997
#
_cell.length_a   1.000
_cell.length_b   1.000
_cell.length_c   1.000
_cell.angle_alpha   90.00
_cell.angle_beta   90.00
_cell.angle_gamma   90.00
#
_symmetry.space_group_name_H-M   'P 1'
#
loop_
_entity.id
_entity.type
_entity.pdbx_description
1 polymer ?
#
loop_
_entity_poly.entity_id
_entity_poly.type
_entity_poly.pdbx_seq_one_letter_code
_entity_poly.pdbx_strand_id
1 'polypeptide(L)'
;MKYQIIKNGRTFIINLSGDTRKNESIILKKVFSPYFKERGIKVIVNLKKIEKVDLVTLLGVLTSIRKEIAFLKGELKLCSLKPEILNYFKENRLDHFFQIYEDEEKARKSERKEYEKNL
;
A
#
# COMPACT_ATOMS: atom_id res chain seq x y z
N MET A 1 -13.16 4.06 -7.11
CA MET A 1 -12.39 3.54 -5.95
C MET A 1 -12.54 4.47 -4.76
N LYS A 2 -12.78 3.91 -3.60
CA LYS A 2 -12.94 4.67 -2.35
C LYS A 2 -11.75 4.40 -1.45
N TYR A 3 -11.53 5.28 -0.49
CA TYR A 3 -10.43 5.12 0.46
C TYR A 3 -10.86 5.57 1.86
N GLN A 4 -10.20 5.03 2.87
CA GLN A 4 -10.29 5.47 4.26
C GLN A 4 -8.87 5.50 4.81
N ILE A 5 -8.51 6.58 5.48
CA ILE A 5 -7.18 6.73 6.09
C ILE A 5 -7.33 6.74 7.61
N ILE A 6 -6.60 5.85 8.27
CA ILE A 6 -6.58 5.76 9.73
C ILE A 6 -5.14 6.00 10.16
N LYS A 7 -4.94 6.98 11.04
CA LYS A 7 -3.63 7.25 11.62
C LYS A 7 -3.52 6.60 12.99
N ASN A 8 -2.48 5.81 13.18
CA ASN A 8 -2.18 5.16 14.45
C ASN A 8 -0.70 5.39 14.79
N GLY A 9 -0.43 6.41 15.62
CA GLY A 9 0.94 6.83 15.87
C GLY A 9 1.59 7.39 14.61
N ARG A 10 2.71 6.79 14.18
CA ARG A 10 3.41 7.15 12.95
C ARG A 10 2.99 6.32 11.75
N THR A 11 2.08 5.38 11.95
CA THR A 11 1.63 4.49 10.91
C THR A 11 0.29 4.95 10.36
N PHE A 12 0.20 5.08 9.05
CA PHE A 12 -1.05 5.33 8.35
C PHE A 12 -1.55 4.03 7.75
N ILE A 13 -2.82 3.75 7.95
CA ILE A 13 -3.48 2.60 7.33
C ILE A 13 -4.45 3.15 6.30
N ILE A 14 -4.26 2.74 5.04
CA ILE A 14 -5.11 3.15 3.94
C ILE A 14 -5.93 1.94 3.51
N ASN A 15 -7.24 2.01 3.73
CA ASN A 15 -8.16 0.99 3.24
C ASN A 15 -8.71 1.44 1.90
N LEU A 16 -8.33 0.74 0.83
CA LEU A 16 -8.88 0.96 -0.50
C LEU A 16 -10.06 0.02 -0.70
N SER A 17 -11.11 0.52 -1.33
CA SER A 17 -12.31 -0.26 -1.57
C SER A 17 -12.96 0.07 -2.91
N GLY A 18 -13.84 -0.82 -3.36
CA GLY A 18 -14.66 -0.60 -4.53
C GLY A 18 -14.00 -0.99 -5.84
N ASP A 19 -14.33 -0.24 -6.89
CA ASP A 19 -14.00 -0.58 -8.27
C ASP A 19 -12.78 0.21 -8.76
N THR A 20 -11.69 -0.51 -9.04
CA THR A 20 -10.45 0.12 -9.52
C THR A 20 -10.44 0.41 -11.02
N ARG A 21 -11.51 0.01 -11.75
CA ARG A 21 -11.62 0.29 -13.18
C ARG A 21 -11.91 1.75 -13.48
N LYS A 22 -12.38 2.52 -12.50
CA LYS A 22 -12.60 3.94 -12.64
C LYS A 22 -11.29 4.68 -12.52
N ASN A 23 -11.05 5.60 -13.46
CA ASN A 23 -9.78 6.33 -13.54
C ASN A 23 -9.72 7.46 -12.51
N GLU A 24 -9.49 7.13 -11.26
CA GLU A 24 -9.38 8.07 -10.15
C GLU A 24 -7.97 8.13 -9.55
N SER A 25 -6.99 7.49 -10.20
CA SER A 25 -5.62 7.37 -9.68
C SER A 25 -4.96 8.73 -9.41
N ILE A 26 -5.17 9.71 -10.27
CA ILE A 26 -4.61 11.05 -10.10
C ILE A 26 -5.21 11.75 -8.88
N ILE A 27 -6.51 11.57 -8.67
CA ILE A 27 -7.24 12.15 -7.54
C ILE A 27 -6.72 11.55 -6.23
N LEU A 28 -6.52 10.23 -6.20
CA LEU A 28 -5.97 9.54 -5.02
C LEU A 28 -4.59 10.04 -4.64
N LYS A 29 -3.73 10.27 -5.62
CA LYS A 29 -2.40 10.82 -5.38
C LYS A 29 -2.49 12.19 -4.70
N LYS A 30 -3.36 13.07 -5.19
CA LYS A 30 -3.58 14.39 -4.59
C LYS A 30 -4.14 14.31 -3.18
N VAL A 31 -5.01 13.34 -2.92
CA VAL A 31 -5.60 13.14 -1.60
C VAL A 31 -4.58 12.66 -0.58
N PHE A 32 -3.72 11.72 -0.96
CA PHE A 32 -2.75 11.16 -0.03
C PHE A 32 -1.56 12.08 0.24
N SER A 33 -1.18 12.91 -0.72
CA SER A 33 -0.03 13.80 -0.62
C SER A 33 -0.03 14.68 0.64
N PRO A 34 -1.16 15.28 1.07
CA PRO A 34 -1.18 16.08 2.29
C PRO A 34 -0.86 15.30 3.56
N TYR A 35 -1.07 13.98 3.56
CA TYR A 35 -0.79 13.12 4.73
C TYR A 35 0.66 12.66 4.78
N PHE A 36 1.38 12.68 3.65
CA PHE A 36 2.73 12.14 3.54
C PHE A 36 3.75 13.25 3.68
N LYS A 37 3.82 13.84 4.86
CA LYS A 37 4.72 14.97 5.14
C LYS A 37 5.88 14.64 6.07
N GLU A 38 5.74 13.57 6.85
CA GLU A 38 6.75 13.21 7.83
C GLU A 38 7.79 12.29 7.23
N ARG A 39 9.06 12.57 7.49
CA ARG A 39 10.16 11.70 7.11
C ARG A 39 10.11 10.41 7.92
N GLY A 40 10.33 9.28 7.27
CA GLY A 40 10.26 7.97 7.90
C GLY A 40 8.84 7.46 8.13
N ILE A 41 7.88 8.00 7.40
CA ILE A 41 6.47 7.61 7.50
C ILE A 41 6.28 6.12 7.21
N LYS A 42 5.36 5.49 7.91
CA LYS A 42 5.00 4.09 7.69
C LYS A 42 3.57 4.02 7.20
N VAL A 43 3.36 3.33 6.09
CA VAL A 43 2.05 3.22 5.45
C VAL A 43 1.74 1.77 5.14
N ILE A 44 0.56 1.33 5.56
CA ILE A 44 0.01 0.02 5.24
C ILE A 44 -1.22 0.23 4.37
N VAL A 45 -1.21 -0.33 3.17
CA VAL A 45 -2.37 -0.29 2.28
C VAL A 45 -3.06 -1.64 2.34
N ASN A 46 -4.31 -1.62 2.80
CA ASN A 46 -5.15 -2.80 2.92
C ASN A 46 -6.07 -2.89 1.71
N LEU A 47 -5.98 -3.99 0.97
CA LEU A 47 -6.70 -4.20 -0.28
C LEU A 47 -7.87 -5.18 -0.13
N LYS A 48 -8.24 -5.52 1.09
CA LYS A 48 -9.30 -6.51 1.37
C LYS A 48 -10.63 -6.14 0.74
N LYS A 49 -10.97 -4.86 0.68
CA LYS A 49 -12.27 -4.38 0.22
C LYS A 49 -12.31 -3.96 -1.25
N ILE A 50 -11.28 -4.23 -2.00
CA ILE A 50 -11.30 -4.03 -3.46
C ILE A 50 -12.26 -5.07 -4.06
N GLU A 51 -13.22 -4.61 -4.84
CA GLU A 51 -14.25 -5.47 -5.43
C GLU A 51 -13.96 -5.86 -6.87
N LYS A 52 -13.69 -4.85 -7.71
CA LYS A 52 -13.39 -5.04 -9.12
C LYS A 52 -12.04 -4.46 -9.43
N VAL A 53 -11.20 -5.21 -10.11
CA VAL A 53 -9.79 -4.85 -10.28
C VAL A 53 -9.45 -4.62 -11.74
N ASP A 54 -8.99 -3.40 -12.04
CA ASP A 54 -8.11 -3.14 -13.15
C ASP A 54 -6.69 -3.15 -12.60
N LEU A 55 -5.94 -4.19 -12.88
CA LEU A 55 -4.62 -4.40 -12.31
C LEU A 55 -3.64 -3.29 -12.69
N VAL A 56 -3.73 -2.77 -13.91
CA VAL A 56 -2.86 -1.69 -14.36
C VAL A 56 -3.15 -0.40 -13.57
N THR A 57 -4.42 -0.07 -13.39
CA THR A 57 -4.82 1.11 -12.61
C THR A 57 -4.39 0.98 -11.15
N LEU A 58 -4.63 -0.18 -10.55
CA LEU A 58 -4.23 -0.43 -9.17
C LEU A 58 -2.72 -0.33 -9.00
N LEU A 59 -1.96 -0.94 -9.90
CA LEU A 59 -0.50 -0.88 -9.86
C LEU A 59 -0.01 0.57 -10.00
N GLY A 60 -0.63 1.36 -10.86
CA GLY A 60 -0.30 2.77 -11.02
C GLY A 60 -0.49 3.56 -9.73
N VAL A 61 -1.59 3.34 -9.03
CA VAL A 61 -1.88 3.98 -7.73
C VAL A 61 -0.83 3.58 -6.70
N LEU A 62 -0.57 2.28 -6.55
CA LEU A 62 0.37 1.77 -5.57
C LEU A 62 1.80 2.23 -5.84
N THR A 63 2.20 2.26 -7.09
CA THR A 63 3.52 2.76 -7.49
C THR A 63 3.69 4.23 -7.17
N SER A 64 2.65 5.04 -7.40
CA SER A 64 2.66 6.46 -7.07
C SER A 64 2.80 6.68 -5.56
N ILE A 65 2.05 5.94 -4.76
CA ILE A 65 2.15 6.00 -3.30
C ILE A 65 3.56 5.59 -2.84
N ARG A 66 4.08 4.50 -3.37
CA ARG A 66 5.41 4.00 -3.04
C ARG A 66 6.49 5.04 -3.32
N LYS A 67 6.39 5.71 -4.46
CA LYS A 67 7.35 6.73 -4.86
C LYS A 67 7.38 7.91 -3.88
N GLU A 68 6.23 8.39 -3.46
CA GLU A 68 6.14 9.47 -2.47
C GLU A 68 6.68 9.04 -1.11
N ILE A 69 6.37 7.84 -0.68
CA ILE A 69 6.84 7.31 0.59
C ILE A 69 8.35 7.09 0.58
N ALA A 70 8.89 6.60 -0.53
CA ALA A 70 10.34 6.43 -0.70
C ALA A 70 11.07 7.77 -0.64
N PHE A 71 10.50 8.81 -1.21
CA PHE A 71 11.04 10.16 -1.13
C PHE A 71 11.17 10.64 0.31
N LEU A 72 10.23 10.27 1.17
CA LEU A 72 10.23 10.60 2.58
C LEU A 72 11.05 9.63 3.44
N LYS A 73 11.79 8.71 2.82
CA LYS A 73 12.54 7.65 3.53
C LYS A 73 11.62 6.79 4.39
N GLY A 74 10.38 6.63 3.95
CA GLY A 74 9.36 5.86 4.64
C GLY A 74 9.29 4.41 4.17
N GLU A 75 8.30 3.71 4.66
CA GLU A 75 8.08 2.29 4.39
C GLU A 75 6.63 2.05 3.98
N LEU A 76 6.44 1.35 2.87
CA LEU A 76 5.12 0.95 2.38
C LEU A 76 4.96 -0.56 2.47
N LYS A 77 3.85 -1.00 3.04
CA LYS A 77 3.46 -2.41 3.10
C LYS A 77 2.07 -2.57 2.52
N LEU A 78 1.86 -3.67 1.82
CA LEU A 78 0.56 -4.05 1.30
C LEU A 78 0.06 -5.26 2.05
N CYS A 79 -1.24 -5.34 2.30
CA CYS A 79 -1.82 -6.50 2.96
C CYS A 79 -3.19 -6.88 2.41
N SER A 80 -3.58 -8.10 2.69
CA SER A 80 -4.92 -8.63 2.36
C SER A 80 -5.23 -8.57 0.86
N LEU A 81 -4.26 -8.94 0.03
CA LEU A 81 -4.45 -8.99 -1.41
C LEU A 81 -5.35 -10.17 -1.77
N LYS A 82 -6.35 -9.91 -2.61
CA LYS A 82 -7.18 -11.00 -3.17
C LYS A 82 -6.33 -11.91 -4.06
N PRO A 83 -6.72 -13.19 -4.23
CA PRO A 83 -5.91 -14.14 -5.00
C PRO A 83 -5.51 -13.67 -6.39
N GLU A 84 -6.41 -13.03 -7.14
CA GLU A 84 -6.08 -12.55 -8.49
C GLU A 84 -5.03 -11.45 -8.48
N ILE A 85 -5.08 -10.57 -7.47
CA ILE A 85 -4.09 -9.50 -7.32
C ILE A 85 -2.75 -10.10 -6.92
N LEU A 86 -2.76 -11.00 -5.94
CA LEU A 86 -1.55 -11.66 -5.47
C LEU A 86 -0.87 -12.46 -6.57
N ASN A 87 -1.64 -13.21 -7.36
CA ASN A 87 -1.11 -13.97 -8.49
C ASN A 87 -0.46 -13.06 -9.53
N TYR A 88 -1.11 -11.95 -9.87
CA TYR A 88 -0.55 -10.96 -10.79
C TYR A 88 0.78 -10.42 -10.29
N PHE A 89 0.85 -10.10 -8.99
CA PHE A 89 2.09 -9.60 -8.40
C PHE A 89 3.21 -10.63 -8.46
N LYS A 90 2.91 -11.90 -8.16
CA LYS A 90 3.90 -12.98 -8.21
C LYS A 90 4.37 -13.25 -9.64
N GLU A 91 3.46 -13.31 -10.60
CA GLU A 91 3.78 -13.55 -12.00
C GLU A 91 4.67 -12.46 -12.61
N ASN A 92 4.52 -11.23 -12.14
CA ASN A 92 5.28 -10.08 -12.63
C ASN A 92 6.41 -9.68 -11.70
N ARG A 93 6.73 -10.51 -10.71
CA ARG A 93 7.79 -10.28 -9.72
C ARG A 93 7.65 -9.00 -8.92
N LEU A 94 6.43 -8.51 -8.77
CA LEU A 94 6.13 -7.32 -7.99
C LEU A 94 6.16 -7.59 -6.48
N ASP A 95 6.10 -8.85 -6.08
CA ASP A 95 6.28 -9.28 -4.70
C ASP A 95 7.73 -9.06 -4.19
N HIS A 96 8.68 -8.82 -5.09
CA HIS A 96 10.03 -8.37 -4.73
C HIS A 96 10.14 -6.85 -4.66
N PHE A 97 9.19 -6.17 -5.27
CA PHE A 97 9.17 -4.70 -5.34
C PHE A 97 8.31 -4.09 -4.22
N PHE A 98 7.26 -4.78 -3.82
CA PHE A 98 6.38 -4.39 -2.72
C PHE A 98 6.49 -5.40 -1.59
N GLN A 99 6.47 -4.92 -0.35
CA GLN A 99 6.33 -5.79 0.82
C GLN A 99 4.87 -6.20 0.96
N ILE A 100 4.59 -7.49 0.88
CA ILE A 100 3.23 -8.02 0.90
C ILE A 100 3.04 -8.95 2.09
N TYR A 101 1.97 -8.72 2.84
CA TYR A 101 1.62 -9.49 4.02
C TYR A 101 0.20 -10.03 3.90
N GLU A 102 -0.06 -11.13 4.59
CA GLU A 102 -1.37 -11.78 4.55
C GLU A 102 -2.48 -10.90 5.09
N ASP A 103 -2.21 -10.20 6.20
CA ASP A 103 -3.17 -9.31 6.85
C ASP A 103 -2.47 -8.11 7.49
N GLU A 104 -3.29 -7.19 7.98
CA GLU A 104 -2.83 -5.95 8.58
C GLU A 104 -1.97 -6.17 9.84
N GLU A 105 -2.34 -7.14 10.66
CA GLU A 105 -1.61 -7.46 11.87
C GLU A 105 -0.19 -7.93 11.56
N LYS A 106 -0.06 -8.83 10.58
CA LYS A 106 1.27 -9.31 10.14
C LYS A 106 2.10 -8.20 9.55
N ALA A 107 1.49 -7.28 8.79
CA ALA A 107 2.18 -6.13 8.25
C ALA A 107 2.74 -5.23 9.36
N ARG A 108 1.97 -5.00 10.42
CA ARG A 108 2.43 -4.21 11.56
C ARG A 108 3.58 -4.89 12.31
N LYS A 109 3.47 -6.19 12.54
CA LYS A 109 4.46 -6.94 13.31
C LYS A 109 5.79 -7.10 12.60
N SER A 110 5.82 -7.04 11.28
CA SER A 110 7.03 -7.25 10.49
C SER A 110 8.10 -6.18 10.71
N GLU A 111 7.74 -5.01 11.24
CA GLU A 111 8.67 -3.91 11.48
C GLU A 111 9.84 -4.31 12.38
N ARG A 112 9.56 -5.08 13.43
CA ARG A 112 10.59 -5.52 14.36
C ARG A 112 11.61 -6.44 13.71
N LYS A 113 11.17 -7.32 12.81
CA LYS A 113 12.06 -8.29 12.14
C LYS A 113 13.06 -7.61 11.22
N GLU A 114 12.65 -6.58 10.50
CA GLU A 114 13.55 -5.82 9.64
C GLU A 114 14.57 -5.05 10.45
N TYR A 115 14.16 -4.50 11.56
CA TYR A 115 15.04 -3.76 12.46
C TYR A 115 16.14 -4.66 13.03
N GLU A 116 15.79 -5.88 13.41
CA GLU A 116 16.73 -6.86 13.93
C GLU A 116 17.72 -7.35 12.87
N LYS A 117 17.31 -7.47 11.62
CA LYS A 117 18.18 -7.89 10.52
C LYS A 117 19.27 -6.89 10.18
N ASN A 118 19.08 -5.64 10.49
CA ASN A 118 20.02 -4.56 10.20
C ASN A 118 21.04 -4.36 11.31
N LEU A 119 20.89 -5.08 12.40
CA LEU A 119 21.83 -5.09 13.50
C LEU A 119 22.85 -6.21 13.33
#